data_c8d0a8b5b7a27ce7c23fa73885e99ba7
#
_entry.id   c8d0a8b5b7a27ce7c23fa73885e99ba7
#
_cell.length_a   1.000
_cell.length_b   1.000
_cell.length_c   1.000
_cell.angle_alpha   90.00
_cell.angle_beta   90.00
_cell.angle_gamma   90.00
#
_symmetry.space_group_name_H-M   'P 1'
#
loop_
_entity.id
_entity.type
_entity.pdbx_description
1 polymer ?
#
loop_
_entity_poly.entity_id
_entity_poly.type
_entity_poly.pdbx_seq_one_letter_code
_entity_poly.pdbx_strand_id
1 'polypeptide(L)'
;TANRRMNSANHVMMLGDHLNWYYQDLAGFNPAVPGYKKILLKPDFSIQQMDSVSATYRTPYGLLGSSWVKTPMHIDWKIQIPCNTTAEVCVPTPYRKSVKVKGARYVRTEGNNSYWEVGSGNYTFSVDVDPSLGENRKGILVDEFLYESTSFPECHGATIVELPNGDLVAAYFGGTKEKNPDCCIWVSRKPKGAVGWTAPEIAADGVFDLDDPTVKLAGLSGINSETTLATAGPVGPHFKGDIRNARRKACWNPVLFQIPGEKELMLFFKIGSNVGDWTGWVTRSVDGGVTWSHREPLPEGILGPIKNKPEYINGRIIAPSSREGKGWRAWIEISDDKGKTWRSTGALPADSLVRTNGKEIEPIYSIQPSILRLADGRLQILCRTRNAKIATSFSSDNGDTWSPVTLIDVPNNNSGTDAVTLADGRHVLIYNDFETLPGTPKGVRTPLSVAVSKDGMHWENVLTLENSPVSQYSYPSIIQGKDGKLHAVYTWRRQRIKHAVIDL
;
A
#
# COMPACT_ATOMS: atom_id res chain seq x y z
N THR A 1 2.13 -39.00 -24.94
CA THR A 1 2.95 -37.84 -24.48
C THR A 1 3.14 -36.93 -25.67
N ALA A 2 2.19 -35.96 -25.82
CA ALA A 2 2.28 -34.95 -26.86
C ALA A 2 3.42 -33.99 -26.50
N ASN A 3 4.47 -34.02 -27.32
CA ASN A 3 5.59 -33.09 -27.31
C ASN A 3 5.04 -31.72 -27.71
N ARG A 4 4.71 -30.86 -26.71
CA ARG A 4 4.35 -29.44 -26.95
C ARG A 4 5.63 -28.69 -27.31
N ARG A 5 6.12 -28.88 -28.52
CA ARG A 5 7.07 -27.96 -29.12
C ARG A 5 6.33 -26.69 -29.49
N MET A 6 6.83 -25.55 -29.04
CA MET A 6 6.36 -24.24 -29.51
C MET A 6 6.42 -24.24 -31.05
N ASN A 7 5.33 -23.84 -31.68
CA ASN A 7 5.16 -23.86 -33.13
C ASN A 7 6.08 -22.88 -33.90
N SER A 8 6.89 -22.10 -33.22
CA SER A 8 7.81 -21.14 -33.82
C SER A 8 9.03 -20.90 -32.92
N ALA A 9 10.24 -21.00 -33.46
CA ALA A 9 11.47 -20.56 -32.81
C ALA A 9 11.64 -19.03 -32.81
N ASN A 10 10.72 -18.28 -33.46
CA ASN A 10 10.80 -16.84 -33.67
C ASN A 10 9.96 -16.04 -32.67
N HIS A 11 9.91 -16.45 -31.41
CA HIS A 11 9.30 -15.62 -30.32
C HIS A 11 10.17 -14.42 -29.93
N VAL A 12 11.21 -14.13 -30.73
CA VAL A 12 12.03 -12.90 -30.66
C VAL A 12 11.21 -11.61 -30.81
N MET A 13 9.99 -11.67 -31.33
CA MET A 13 9.08 -10.53 -31.41
C MET A 13 8.74 -9.96 -30.04
N MET A 14 8.66 -10.77 -28.97
CA MET A 14 8.45 -10.29 -27.60
C MET A 14 9.65 -9.49 -27.05
N LEU A 15 10.86 -9.70 -27.56
CA LEU A 15 12.03 -8.87 -27.25
C LEU A 15 11.95 -7.51 -27.98
N GLY A 16 11.33 -7.46 -29.15
CA GLY A 16 11.07 -6.21 -29.86
C GLY A 16 10.08 -5.30 -29.12
N ASP A 17 9.06 -5.87 -28.50
CA ASP A 17 8.10 -5.12 -27.68
C ASP A 17 8.77 -4.51 -26.44
N HIS A 18 9.74 -5.20 -25.82
CA HIS A 18 10.55 -4.65 -24.74
C HIS A 18 11.37 -3.44 -25.17
N LEU A 19 12.01 -3.50 -26.33
CA LEU A 19 12.77 -2.36 -26.87
C LEU A 19 11.84 -1.17 -27.16
N ASN A 20 10.66 -1.43 -27.72
CA ASN A 20 9.66 -0.40 -27.96
C ASN A 20 9.25 0.28 -26.65
N TRP A 21 9.00 -0.50 -25.60
CA TRP A 21 8.68 0.01 -24.26
C TRP A 21 9.82 0.88 -23.68
N TYR A 22 11.09 0.49 -23.83
CA TYR A 22 12.21 1.33 -23.39
C TYR A 22 12.23 2.70 -24.07
N TYR A 23 11.95 2.74 -25.36
CA TYR A 23 11.98 4.00 -26.12
C TYR A 23 10.71 4.81 -25.95
N GLN A 24 9.53 4.20 -26.02
CA GLN A 24 8.26 4.92 -25.97
C GLN A 24 7.85 5.31 -24.55
N ASP A 25 7.97 4.37 -23.60
CA ASP A 25 7.51 4.62 -22.24
C ASP A 25 8.61 5.16 -21.34
N LEU A 26 9.82 4.57 -21.30
CA LEU A 26 10.87 5.05 -20.41
C LEU A 26 11.56 6.33 -20.90
N ALA A 27 11.97 6.36 -22.15
CA ALA A 27 12.57 7.56 -22.74
C ALA A 27 11.54 8.60 -23.20
N GLY A 28 10.29 8.16 -23.44
CA GLY A 28 9.18 9.00 -23.84
C GLY A 28 9.15 9.37 -25.33
N PHE A 29 9.80 8.64 -26.21
CA PHE A 29 9.90 8.95 -27.63
C PHE A 29 8.67 8.48 -28.40
N ASN A 30 7.70 9.37 -28.60
CA ASN A 30 6.49 9.08 -29.35
C ASN A 30 6.41 9.96 -30.60
N PRO A 31 6.20 9.39 -31.81
CA PRO A 31 5.95 10.20 -33.00
C PRO A 31 4.54 10.77 -32.95
N ALA A 32 4.40 12.09 -32.83
CA ALA A 32 3.10 12.75 -32.93
C ALA A 32 2.60 12.77 -34.40
N VAL A 33 3.53 12.66 -35.36
CA VAL A 33 3.25 12.41 -36.79
C VAL A 33 4.30 11.43 -37.31
N PRO A 34 3.99 10.68 -38.38
CA PRO A 34 4.97 9.72 -38.95
C PRO A 34 6.33 10.38 -39.25
N GLY A 35 7.42 9.65 -38.99
CA GLY A 35 8.78 10.08 -39.23
C GLY A 35 9.37 11.07 -38.22
N TYR A 36 8.71 11.33 -37.07
CA TYR A 36 9.20 12.23 -36.01
C TYR A 36 9.36 13.71 -36.43
N LYS A 37 8.61 14.18 -37.41
CA LYS A 37 8.57 15.63 -37.74
C LYS A 37 8.00 16.44 -36.59
N LYS A 38 6.97 15.90 -35.92
CA LYS A 38 6.49 16.35 -34.61
C LYS A 38 6.64 15.22 -33.62
N ILE A 39 7.13 15.51 -32.45
CA ILE A 39 7.51 14.56 -31.42
C ILE A 39 6.63 14.81 -30.19
N LEU A 40 6.13 13.75 -29.54
CA LEU A 40 5.59 13.81 -28.18
C LEU A 40 6.63 13.17 -27.25
N LEU A 41 7.22 13.98 -26.38
CA LEU A 41 8.09 13.49 -25.32
C LEU A 41 7.24 13.31 -24.05
N LYS A 42 7.01 12.04 -23.68
CA LYS A 42 6.15 11.66 -22.54
C LYS A 42 6.69 10.43 -21.82
N PRO A 43 7.79 10.55 -21.06
CA PRO A 43 8.28 9.44 -20.24
C PRO A 43 7.29 9.04 -19.15
N ASP A 44 7.26 7.75 -18.80
CA ASP A 44 6.56 7.27 -17.62
C ASP A 44 7.46 7.41 -16.38
N PHE A 45 7.36 8.53 -15.70
CA PHE A 45 8.07 8.79 -14.45
C PHE A 45 7.51 8.02 -13.25
N SER A 46 6.39 7.30 -13.38
CA SER A 46 5.73 6.61 -12.27
C SER A 46 6.40 5.29 -11.86
N ILE A 47 7.34 4.78 -12.68
CA ILE A 47 8.03 3.50 -12.44
C ILE A 47 8.95 3.64 -11.23
N GLN A 48 8.62 2.92 -10.16
CA GLN A 48 9.23 3.09 -8.83
C GLN A 48 10.68 2.61 -8.74
N GLN A 49 11.03 1.55 -9.48
CA GLN A 49 12.36 0.93 -9.44
C GLN A 49 13.39 1.63 -10.33
N MET A 50 13.02 2.74 -10.97
CA MET A 50 13.86 3.44 -11.91
C MET A 50 13.96 4.91 -11.56
N ASP A 51 15.13 5.36 -11.16
CA ASP A 51 15.39 6.74 -10.77
C ASP A 51 16.11 7.54 -11.87
N SER A 52 16.58 6.88 -12.93
CA SER A 52 17.18 7.57 -14.08
C SER A 52 17.06 6.76 -15.37
N VAL A 53 16.96 7.45 -16.48
CA VAL A 53 17.02 6.90 -17.83
C VAL A 53 17.86 7.82 -18.71
N SER A 54 18.64 7.25 -19.62
CA SER A 54 19.31 7.99 -20.68
C SER A 54 19.21 7.20 -21.98
N ALA A 55 18.59 7.82 -22.99
CA ALA A 55 18.38 7.18 -24.29
C ALA A 55 18.55 8.19 -25.43
N THR A 56 18.98 7.67 -26.58
CA THR A 56 19.02 8.40 -27.84
C THR A 56 18.41 7.57 -28.95
N TYR A 57 17.76 8.22 -29.88
CA TYR A 57 17.15 7.59 -31.06
C TYR A 57 17.49 8.37 -32.33
N ARG A 58 17.96 7.68 -33.37
CA ARG A 58 18.28 8.30 -34.65
C ARG A 58 17.05 8.37 -35.53
N THR A 59 16.46 9.57 -35.64
CA THR A 59 15.33 9.86 -36.53
C THR A 59 15.82 10.25 -37.92
N PRO A 60 14.95 10.33 -38.95
CA PRO A 60 15.28 10.90 -40.24
C PRO A 60 15.82 12.34 -40.21
N TYR A 61 15.51 13.07 -39.11
CA TYR A 61 15.92 14.47 -38.92
C TYR A 61 17.17 14.62 -38.04
N GLY A 62 17.72 13.54 -37.53
CA GLY A 62 18.88 13.54 -36.64
C GLY A 62 18.65 12.87 -35.31
N LEU A 63 19.53 13.18 -34.37
CA LEU A 63 19.52 12.53 -33.05
C LEU A 63 18.47 13.16 -32.13
N LEU A 64 17.56 12.33 -31.64
CA LEU A 64 16.60 12.63 -30.57
C LEU A 64 17.17 12.08 -29.27
N GLY A 65 17.18 12.89 -28.20
CA GLY A 65 17.73 12.52 -26.90
C GLY A 65 16.76 12.79 -25.76
N SER A 66 16.73 11.89 -24.77
CA SER A 66 16.01 12.06 -23.50
C SER A 66 16.86 11.45 -22.39
N SER A 67 17.18 12.25 -21.39
CA SER A 67 17.94 11.81 -20.21
C SER A 67 17.36 12.46 -18.96
N TRP A 68 16.84 11.68 -18.04
CA TRP A 68 16.25 12.19 -16.83
C TRP A 68 16.74 11.46 -15.57
N VAL A 69 16.77 12.23 -14.48
CA VAL A 69 16.99 11.74 -13.12
C VAL A 69 15.86 12.25 -12.27
N LYS A 70 15.27 11.41 -11.44
CA LYS A 70 14.18 11.79 -10.55
C LYS A 70 14.41 11.40 -9.10
N THR A 71 13.87 12.23 -8.23
CA THR A 71 13.55 11.94 -6.84
C THR A 71 12.01 11.97 -6.68
N PRO A 72 11.44 11.62 -5.52
CA PRO A 72 10.00 11.80 -5.29
C PRO A 72 9.51 13.25 -5.44
N MET A 73 10.41 14.22 -5.27
CA MET A 73 10.07 15.65 -5.22
C MET A 73 10.55 16.44 -6.43
N HIS A 74 11.50 15.90 -7.21
CA HIS A 74 12.17 16.66 -8.27
C HIS A 74 12.57 15.78 -9.45
N ILE A 75 12.50 16.36 -10.66
CA ILE A 75 12.99 15.77 -11.90
C ILE A 75 13.91 16.74 -12.60
N ASP A 76 15.14 16.29 -12.92
CA ASP A 76 16.00 16.93 -13.91
C ASP A 76 15.92 16.14 -15.20
N TRP A 77 15.46 16.79 -16.28
CA TRP A 77 15.24 16.15 -17.57
C TRP A 77 15.90 16.93 -18.70
N LYS A 78 16.90 16.33 -19.35
CA LYS A 78 17.61 16.87 -20.49
C LYS A 78 17.07 16.24 -21.77
N ILE A 79 16.73 17.05 -22.75
CA ILE A 79 16.23 16.62 -24.05
C ILE A 79 17.02 17.24 -25.17
N GLN A 80 17.19 16.48 -26.26
CA GLN A 80 17.79 16.92 -27.52
C GLN A 80 16.77 16.73 -28.64
N ILE A 81 16.39 17.82 -29.30
CA ILE A 81 15.40 17.82 -30.39
C ILE A 81 16.14 18.00 -31.71
N PRO A 82 15.96 17.08 -32.70
CA PRO A 82 16.61 17.14 -33.98
C PRO A 82 16.31 18.42 -34.77
N CYS A 83 17.16 18.73 -35.75
CA CYS A 83 16.96 19.89 -36.63
C CYS A 83 15.62 19.77 -37.38
N ASN A 84 15.00 20.94 -37.66
CA ASN A 84 13.73 21.04 -38.41
C ASN A 84 12.58 20.21 -37.84
N THR A 85 12.57 19.93 -36.53
CA THR A 85 11.48 19.27 -35.82
C THR A 85 10.99 20.11 -34.66
N THR A 86 9.79 19.76 -34.17
CA THR A 86 9.24 20.33 -32.95
C THR A 86 8.83 19.22 -32.00
N ALA A 87 8.86 19.49 -30.70
CA ALA A 87 8.38 18.54 -29.71
C ALA A 87 7.37 19.19 -28.73
N GLU A 88 6.35 18.42 -28.41
CA GLU A 88 5.50 18.67 -27.26
C GLU A 88 6.04 17.82 -26.10
N VAL A 89 6.36 18.45 -24.98
CA VAL A 89 6.99 17.85 -23.80
C VAL A 89 5.95 17.78 -22.71
N CYS A 90 5.61 16.56 -22.29
CA CYS A 90 4.67 16.28 -21.22
C CYS A 90 5.41 16.18 -19.88
N VAL A 91 5.22 17.15 -19.02
CA VAL A 91 5.87 17.27 -17.71
C VAL A 91 4.90 16.84 -16.61
N PRO A 92 5.27 15.94 -15.66
CA PRO A 92 4.36 15.35 -14.68
C PRO A 92 4.09 16.30 -13.49
N THR A 93 3.62 17.49 -13.77
CA THR A 93 3.10 18.46 -12.79
C THR A 93 2.05 19.36 -13.43
N PRO A 94 0.92 19.64 -12.76
CA PRO A 94 -0.06 20.61 -13.24
C PRO A 94 0.40 22.05 -13.01
N TYR A 95 1.44 22.26 -12.20
CA TYR A 95 1.87 23.56 -11.73
C TYR A 95 2.93 24.18 -12.65
N ARG A 96 2.51 25.08 -13.55
CA ARG A 96 3.42 25.76 -14.50
C ARG A 96 4.64 26.40 -13.83
N LYS A 97 4.45 27.01 -12.64
CA LYS A 97 5.53 27.72 -11.93
C LYS A 97 6.63 26.78 -11.38
N SER A 98 6.32 25.48 -11.27
CA SER A 98 7.26 24.46 -10.81
C SER A 98 8.21 23.97 -11.88
N VAL A 99 7.96 24.34 -13.12
CA VAL A 99 8.78 23.95 -14.27
C VAL A 99 9.73 25.08 -14.62
N LYS A 100 11.02 24.88 -14.43
CA LYS A 100 12.09 25.77 -14.82
C LYS A 100 12.71 25.26 -16.13
N VAL A 101 12.50 25.98 -17.21
CA VAL A 101 13.06 25.68 -18.53
C VAL A 101 13.27 26.97 -19.30
N LYS A 102 14.38 27.07 -20.06
CA LYS A 102 14.67 28.19 -20.94
C LYS A 102 14.31 27.81 -22.38
N GLY A 103 13.58 28.69 -23.09
CA GLY A 103 13.28 28.52 -24.50
C GLY A 103 12.10 27.62 -24.85
N ALA A 104 11.39 27.10 -23.86
CA ALA A 104 10.15 26.36 -24.06
C ALA A 104 8.92 27.23 -23.86
N ARG A 105 7.87 26.96 -24.62
CA ARG A 105 6.57 27.65 -24.53
C ARG A 105 5.55 26.77 -23.84
N TYR A 106 4.99 27.22 -22.74
CA TYR A 106 3.85 26.55 -22.12
C TYR A 106 2.63 26.52 -23.05
N VAL A 107 1.99 25.36 -23.15
CA VAL A 107 0.81 25.16 -24.01
C VAL A 107 -0.47 25.03 -23.20
N ARG A 108 -0.53 24.03 -22.31
CA ARG A 108 -1.73 23.70 -21.52
C ARG A 108 -1.40 22.83 -20.31
N THR A 109 -2.39 22.68 -19.42
CA THR A 109 -2.41 21.67 -18.36
C THR A 109 -3.58 20.72 -18.61
N GLU A 110 -3.33 19.42 -18.49
CA GLU A 110 -4.34 18.35 -18.57
C GLU A 110 -4.11 17.35 -17.42
N GLY A 111 -5.09 17.23 -16.52
CA GLY A 111 -4.94 16.40 -15.32
C GLY A 111 -3.71 16.82 -14.51
N ASN A 112 -2.86 15.86 -14.17
CA ASN A 112 -1.63 16.09 -13.41
C ASN A 112 -0.41 16.44 -14.26
N ASN A 113 -0.59 16.79 -15.54
CA ASN A 113 0.51 17.09 -16.45
C ASN A 113 0.41 18.50 -17.03
N SER A 114 1.56 19.14 -17.26
CA SER A 114 1.69 20.34 -18.07
C SER A 114 2.41 20.02 -19.38
N TYR A 115 1.98 20.67 -20.46
CA TYR A 115 2.50 20.46 -21.81
C TYR A 115 3.23 21.70 -22.29
N TRP A 116 4.42 21.47 -22.84
CA TRP A 116 5.35 22.51 -23.28
C TRP A 116 5.79 22.25 -24.72
N GLU A 117 5.89 23.28 -25.52
CA GLU A 117 6.38 23.19 -26.89
C GLU A 117 7.82 23.69 -26.98
N VAL A 118 8.66 22.95 -27.71
CA VAL A 118 10.04 23.30 -28.00
C VAL A 118 10.35 23.05 -29.48
N GLY A 119 11.23 23.88 -30.03
CA GLY A 119 11.83 23.66 -31.36
C GLY A 119 13.07 22.79 -31.32
N SER A 120 13.84 22.79 -32.40
CA SER A 120 15.15 22.14 -32.49
C SER A 120 16.11 22.70 -31.45
N GLY A 121 16.89 21.84 -30.78
CA GLY A 121 17.87 22.29 -29.79
C GLY A 121 17.97 21.38 -28.56
N ASN A 122 18.72 21.84 -27.57
CA ASN A 122 18.90 21.18 -26.30
C ASN A 122 18.20 21.96 -25.19
N TYR A 123 17.43 21.27 -24.37
CA TYR A 123 16.68 21.85 -23.28
C TYR A 123 16.91 21.08 -22.00
N THR A 124 16.86 21.78 -20.87
CA THR A 124 16.87 21.19 -19.53
C THR A 124 15.62 21.65 -18.80
N PHE A 125 14.77 20.70 -18.47
CA PHE A 125 13.63 20.88 -17.60
C PHE A 125 14.06 20.51 -16.18
N SER A 126 13.92 21.45 -15.24
CA SER A 126 14.07 21.23 -13.81
C SER A 126 12.69 21.39 -13.19
N VAL A 127 12.15 20.35 -12.60
CA VAL A 127 10.72 20.23 -12.29
C VAL A 127 10.53 19.86 -10.82
N ASP A 128 9.94 20.77 -10.06
CA ASP A 128 9.42 20.46 -8.73
C ASP A 128 8.05 19.80 -8.90
N VAL A 129 7.98 18.47 -8.71
CA VAL A 129 6.77 17.68 -9.07
C VAL A 129 5.61 17.88 -8.12
N ASP A 130 5.88 18.37 -6.90
CA ASP A 130 4.83 18.72 -5.94
C ASP A 130 5.16 19.97 -5.13
N PRO A 131 4.95 21.16 -5.70
CA PRO A 131 5.13 22.41 -4.97
C PRO A 131 4.04 22.70 -3.94
N SER A 132 2.92 21.96 -3.97
CA SER A 132 1.80 22.14 -3.05
C SER A 132 2.02 21.46 -1.69
N LEU A 133 3.08 20.67 -1.52
CA LEU A 133 3.41 20.00 -0.25
C LEU A 133 3.53 20.96 0.95
N GLY A 134 3.74 22.27 0.72
CA GLY A 134 3.75 23.28 1.78
C GLY A 134 2.36 23.78 2.17
N GLU A 135 1.40 23.78 1.27
CA GLU A 135 0.12 24.49 1.44
C GLU A 135 -0.93 23.67 2.23
N ASN A 136 -1.02 22.36 2.00
CA ASN A 136 -1.99 21.45 2.63
C ASN A 136 -1.39 20.59 3.75
N ARG A 137 -0.27 21.00 4.33
CA ARG A 137 0.43 20.26 5.39
C ARG A 137 0.32 20.94 6.77
N LYS A 138 -0.49 21.98 6.89
CA LYS A 138 -0.76 22.62 8.18
C LYS A 138 -1.40 21.61 9.12
N GLY A 139 -0.77 21.39 10.26
CA GLY A 139 -1.18 20.37 11.23
C GLY A 139 -0.27 19.13 11.27
N ILE A 140 0.64 18.93 10.32
CA ILE A 140 1.67 17.90 10.45
C ILE A 140 2.77 18.44 11.37
N LEU A 141 2.90 17.82 12.54
CA LEU A 141 3.89 18.20 13.56
C LEU A 141 5.20 17.44 13.40
N VAL A 142 5.13 16.17 12.97
CA VAL A 142 6.27 15.29 12.71
C VAL A 142 6.04 14.58 11.39
N ASP A 143 7.10 14.42 10.63
CA ASP A 143 7.14 13.74 9.34
C ASP A 143 8.51 13.05 9.22
N GLU A 144 8.61 11.80 9.62
CA GLU A 144 9.87 11.07 9.78
C GLU A 144 9.80 9.65 9.21
N PHE A 145 10.93 9.10 8.81
CA PHE A 145 11.03 7.67 8.50
C PHE A 145 11.29 6.86 9.77
N LEU A 146 10.76 5.63 9.83
CA LEU A 146 11.08 4.70 10.91
C LEU A 146 12.55 4.24 10.85
N TYR A 147 13.13 4.27 9.67
CA TYR A 147 14.53 3.89 9.40
C TYR A 147 15.01 4.53 8.10
N GLU A 148 16.29 4.77 7.99
CA GLU A 148 16.91 5.32 6.77
C GLU A 148 17.37 4.19 5.82
N SER A 149 17.86 3.08 6.36
CA SER A 149 18.31 1.91 5.60
C SER A 149 17.96 0.61 6.32
N THR A 150 17.80 -0.45 5.55
CA THR A 150 17.46 -1.79 6.05
C THR A 150 18.15 -2.87 5.23
N SER A 151 18.09 -4.11 5.70
CA SER A 151 18.56 -5.29 4.97
C SER A 151 17.58 -5.78 3.89
N PHE A 152 16.35 -5.24 3.86
CA PHE A 152 15.32 -5.60 2.87
C PHE A 152 15.05 -4.41 1.93
N PRO A 153 14.94 -4.64 0.61
CA PRO A 153 14.70 -3.57 -0.37
C PRO A 153 13.23 -3.13 -0.44
N GLU A 154 12.27 -4.00 -0.10
CA GLU A 154 10.84 -3.66 -0.13
C GLU A 154 10.16 -3.91 1.22
N CYS A 155 9.22 -3.02 1.56
CA CYS A 155 8.34 -3.16 2.73
C CYS A 155 6.92 -2.70 2.42
N HIS A 156 5.94 -3.18 3.22
CA HIS A 156 4.55 -2.76 3.07
C HIS A 156 3.70 -3.10 4.29
N GLY A 157 2.46 -2.55 4.32
CA GLY A 157 1.41 -2.96 5.25
C GLY A 157 1.72 -2.60 6.70
N ALA A 158 2.06 -1.33 6.96
CA ALA A 158 2.39 -0.88 8.30
C ALA A 158 1.17 -0.81 9.24
N THR A 159 1.42 -1.03 10.52
CA THR A 159 0.50 -0.87 11.65
C THR A 159 1.20 -0.17 12.81
N ILE A 160 0.46 0.53 13.66
CA ILE A 160 1.00 1.26 14.81
C ILE A 160 0.09 1.10 16.03
N VAL A 161 0.68 1.09 17.22
CA VAL A 161 0.01 1.14 18.51
C VAL A 161 0.79 2.03 19.49
N GLU A 162 0.08 2.72 20.38
CA GLU A 162 0.66 3.39 21.56
C GLU A 162 0.45 2.52 22.78
N LEU A 163 1.52 2.20 23.49
CA LEU A 163 1.54 1.42 24.71
C LEU A 163 1.07 2.24 25.93
N PRO A 164 0.72 1.59 27.07
CA PRO A 164 0.32 2.29 28.29
C PRO A 164 1.34 3.29 28.83
N ASN A 165 2.64 3.05 28.62
CA ASN A 165 3.73 3.93 29.02
C ASN A 165 3.98 5.11 28.05
N GLY A 166 3.27 5.14 26.89
CA GLY A 166 3.40 6.15 25.86
C GLY A 166 4.46 5.84 24.81
N ASP A 167 5.07 4.65 24.83
CA ASP A 167 5.94 4.18 23.74
C ASP A 167 5.09 3.85 22.51
N LEU A 168 5.61 4.11 21.33
CA LEU A 168 5.01 3.69 20.06
C LEU A 168 5.68 2.42 19.56
N VAL A 169 4.89 1.49 19.06
CA VAL A 169 5.36 0.30 18.36
C VAL A 169 4.73 0.27 16.97
N ALA A 170 5.56 0.09 15.94
CA ALA A 170 5.12 -0.07 14.57
C ALA A 170 5.61 -1.41 14.02
N ALA A 171 4.76 -2.09 13.25
CA ALA A 171 5.11 -3.33 12.57
C ALA A 171 4.75 -3.23 11.08
N TYR A 172 5.50 -3.95 10.25
CA TYR A 172 5.32 -4.00 8.79
C TYR A 172 5.96 -5.28 8.24
N PHE A 173 5.57 -5.70 7.05
CA PHE A 173 6.31 -6.77 6.40
C PHE A 173 7.40 -6.20 5.48
N GLY A 174 8.51 -6.93 5.36
CA GLY A 174 9.63 -6.56 4.50
C GLY A 174 10.43 -7.77 4.06
N GLY A 175 10.95 -7.70 2.84
CA GLY A 175 11.74 -8.74 2.17
C GLY A 175 12.22 -8.24 0.81
N THR A 176 12.69 -9.15 -0.06
CA THR A 176 13.15 -8.79 -1.41
C THR A 176 12.03 -8.17 -2.24
N LYS A 177 10.82 -8.72 -2.14
CA LYS A 177 9.61 -8.23 -2.80
C LYS A 177 8.38 -8.83 -2.14
N GLU A 178 7.24 -8.12 -2.17
CA GLU A 178 5.95 -8.69 -1.76
C GLU A 178 5.71 -10.06 -2.42
N LYS A 179 5.27 -11.06 -1.67
CA LYS A 179 5.08 -12.47 -2.01
C LYS A 179 6.34 -13.34 -1.94
N ASN A 180 7.52 -12.76 -1.94
CA ASN A 180 8.73 -13.56 -1.84
C ASN A 180 8.79 -14.26 -0.47
N PRO A 181 9.24 -15.50 -0.43
CA PRO A 181 9.30 -16.29 0.82
C PRO A 181 10.15 -15.65 1.92
N ASP A 182 11.08 -14.76 1.58
CA ASP A 182 11.93 -14.03 2.52
C ASP A 182 11.22 -12.87 3.26
N CYS A 183 9.97 -12.56 2.91
CA CYS A 183 9.19 -11.58 3.65
C CYS A 183 8.94 -12.02 5.10
N CYS A 184 9.43 -11.22 6.04
CA CYS A 184 9.23 -11.36 7.49
C CYS A 184 8.38 -10.21 8.03
N ILE A 185 7.91 -10.33 9.28
CA ILE A 185 7.33 -9.22 10.03
C ILE A 185 8.43 -8.56 10.85
N TRP A 186 8.59 -7.26 10.61
CA TRP A 186 9.56 -6.39 11.26
C TRP A 186 8.86 -5.44 12.22
N VAL A 187 9.52 -5.09 13.30
CA VAL A 187 9.04 -4.17 14.33
C VAL A 187 10.10 -3.10 14.57
N SER A 188 9.65 -1.85 14.69
CA SER A 188 10.41 -0.73 15.20
C SER A 188 9.65 -0.10 16.36
N ARG A 189 10.39 0.40 17.37
CA ARG A 189 9.83 1.01 18.57
C ARG A 189 10.32 2.44 18.71
N LYS A 190 9.48 3.34 19.23
CA LYS A 190 9.86 4.68 19.61
C LYS A 190 9.53 4.89 21.07
N PRO A 191 10.49 4.73 21.98
CA PRO A 191 10.29 5.04 23.39
C PRO A 191 9.78 6.47 23.57
N LYS A 192 8.94 6.69 24.56
CA LYS A 192 8.39 8.01 24.85
C LYS A 192 9.53 9.02 25.07
N GLY A 193 9.49 10.12 24.31
CA GLY A 193 10.54 11.16 24.36
C GLY A 193 11.78 10.85 23.55
N ALA A 194 11.90 9.69 22.90
CA ALA A 194 12.99 9.41 22.00
C ALA A 194 12.91 10.27 20.72
N VAL A 195 14.09 10.69 20.22
CA VAL A 195 14.18 11.48 18.99
C VAL A 195 13.81 10.64 17.76
N GLY A 196 14.17 9.34 17.76
CA GLY A 196 13.98 8.44 16.61
C GLY A 196 13.44 7.08 17.00
N TRP A 197 13.22 6.25 15.99
CA TRP A 197 12.80 4.86 16.11
C TRP A 197 14.01 3.92 16.28
N THR A 198 13.80 2.78 16.91
CA THR A 198 14.80 1.70 16.93
C THR A 198 14.97 1.13 15.53
N ALA A 199 16.13 0.54 15.27
CA ALA A 199 16.36 -0.24 14.06
C ALA A 199 15.30 -1.36 13.94
N PRO A 200 14.92 -1.76 12.72
CA PRO A 200 13.98 -2.88 12.49
C PRO A 200 14.52 -4.20 13.04
N GLU A 201 13.68 -4.90 13.79
CA GLU A 201 13.96 -6.24 14.33
C GLU A 201 12.87 -7.22 13.86
N ILE A 202 13.23 -8.48 13.64
CA ILE A 202 12.27 -9.51 13.21
C ILE A 202 11.43 -9.97 14.40
N ALA A 203 10.12 -9.71 14.35
CA ALA A 203 9.16 -10.22 15.30
C ALA A 203 8.63 -11.62 14.91
N ALA A 204 8.45 -11.87 13.62
CA ALA A 204 7.98 -13.16 13.12
C ALA A 204 8.48 -13.41 11.68
N ASP A 205 8.65 -14.67 11.37
CA ASP A 205 8.99 -15.18 10.04
C ASP A 205 7.98 -16.23 9.56
N GLY A 206 8.11 -16.63 8.32
CA GLY A 206 7.34 -17.72 7.71
C GLY A 206 8.14 -19.02 7.57
N VAL A 207 9.16 -19.23 8.39
CA VAL A 207 10.02 -20.42 8.33
C VAL A 207 9.40 -21.56 9.12
N PHE A 208 9.37 -22.75 8.54
CA PHE A 208 8.83 -23.97 9.12
C PHE A 208 9.91 -25.05 9.11
N ASP A 209 10.24 -25.54 10.29
CA ASP A 209 11.02 -26.74 10.45
C ASP A 209 10.13 -27.94 10.10
N LEU A 210 10.52 -28.74 9.13
CA LEU A 210 9.73 -29.91 8.70
C LEU A 210 9.68 -31.02 9.78
N ASP A 211 10.62 -30.98 10.72
CA ASP A 211 10.65 -31.89 11.87
C ASP A 211 9.78 -31.40 13.04
N ASP A 212 9.31 -30.14 12.98
CA ASP A 212 8.40 -29.57 13.98
C ASP A 212 6.98 -30.15 13.81
N PRO A 213 6.44 -30.85 14.82
CA PRO A 213 5.09 -31.40 14.75
C PRO A 213 3.99 -30.35 14.59
N THR A 214 4.22 -29.11 14.97
CA THR A 214 3.24 -28.03 14.82
C THR A 214 3.03 -27.65 13.33
N VAL A 215 4.00 -27.92 12.47
CA VAL A 215 3.89 -27.72 11.00
C VAL A 215 2.74 -28.54 10.42
N LYS A 216 2.46 -29.73 10.94
CA LYS A 216 1.36 -30.62 10.50
C LYS A 216 -0.01 -30.08 10.92
N LEU A 217 -0.10 -29.34 12.03
CA LEU A 217 -1.34 -28.77 12.55
C LEU A 217 -1.77 -27.51 11.80
N ALA A 218 -0.83 -26.80 11.19
CA ALA A 218 -1.07 -25.49 10.55
C ALA A 218 -1.64 -25.58 9.12
N GLY A 219 -2.00 -26.75 8.61
CA GLY A 219 -2.62 -26.91 7.28
C GLY A 219 -1.75 -26.40 6.13
N LEU A 220 -0.43 -26.52 6.23
CA LEU A 220 0.55 -25.98 5.28
C LEU A 220 0.61 -26.79 3.98
N SER A 221 -0.55 -27.04 3.38
CA SER A 221 -0.61 -27.62 2.03
C SER A 221 0.12 -26.70 1.03
N GLY A 222 0.93 -27.30 0.14
CA GLY A 222 1.65 -26.58 -0.91
C GLY A 222 3.06 -26.10 -0.54
N ILE A 223 3.62 -26.51 0.59
CA ILE A 223 5.07 -26.43 0.80
C ILE A 223 5.71 -27.61 0.08
N ASN A 224 6.50 -27.35 -0.94
CA ASN A 224 7.26 -28.38 -1.65
C ASN A 224 8.75 -28.11 -1.56
N SER A 225 9.56 -29.14 -1.78
CA SER A 225 11.02 -29.11 -1.62
C SER A 225 11.73 -28.22 -2.64
N GLU A 226 11.08 -27.81 -3.73
CA GLU A 226 11.75 -27.13 -4.84
C GLU A 226 11.59 -25.61 -4.79
N THR A 227 10.48 -25.09 -4.23
CA THR A 227 10.09 -23.67 -4.38
C THR A 227 10.16 -22.86 -3.10
N THR A 228 10.40 -23.48 -1.95
CA THR A 228 10.23 -22.81 -0.64
C THR A 228 11.38 -23.07 0.34
N LEU A 229 12.61 -23.22 -0.17
CA LEU A 229 13.80 -23.38 0.69
C LEU A 229 13.98 -22.16 1.60
N ALA A 230 14.23 -22.41 2.88
CA ALA A 230 14.38 -21.35 3.89
C ALA A 230 15.72 -20.61 3.82
N THR A 231 16.68 -21.11 3.04
CA THR A 231 18.04 -20.54 2.94
C THR A 231 18.11 -19.15 2.31
N ALA A 232 17.05 -18.71 1.63
CA ALA A 232 16.99 -17.41 0.94
C ALA A 232 16.30 -16.35 1.80
N GLY A 233 16.91 -15.89 2.87
CA GLY A 233 16.38 -14.78 3.67
C GLY A 233 16.62 -14.89 5.16
N PRO A 234 16.30 -13.85 5.93
CA PRO A 234 16.52 -13.84 7.37
C PRO A 234 15.56 -14.79 8.10
N VAL A 235 15.97 -15.27 9.24
CA VAL A 235 15.18 -16.11 10.16
C VAL A 235 14.94 -15.37 11.46
N GLY A 236 13.74 -15.55 12.02
CA GLY A 236 13.39 -14.99 13.30
C GLY A 236 14.06 -15.72 14.48
N PRO A 237 13.97 -15.15 15.68
CA PRO A 237 14.71 -15.62 16.85
C PRO A 237 14.28 -17.01 17.37
N HIS A 238 13.12 -17.49 16.97
CA HIS A 238 12.56 -18.74 17.44
C HIS A 238 12.93 -19.98 16.61
N PHE A 239 13.45 -19.79 15.40
CA PHE A 239 13.91 -20.91 14.59
C PHE A 239 15.22 -21.46 15.18
N LYS A 240 15.23 -22.76 15.49
CA LYS A 240 16.36 -23.48 16.12
C LYS A 240 16.85 -24.66 15.28
N GLY A 241 16.11 -25.00 14.21
CA GLY A 241 16.40 -26.15 13.36
C GLY A 241 17.54 -25.90 12.37
N ASP A 242 17.81 -26.89 11.53
CA ASP A 242 18.72 -26.74 10.39
C ASP A 242 17.98 -26.03 9.24
N ILE A 243 18.43 -24.84 8.89
CA ILE A 243 17.82 -24.03 7.80
C ILE A 243 17.75 -24.77 6.46
N ARG A 244 18.62 -25.76 6.24
CA ARG A 244 18.63 -26.59 5.02
C ARG A 244 17.44 -27.54 4.97
N ASN A 245 16.92 -27.94 6.13
CA ASN A 245 15.74 -28.81 6.28
C ASN A 245 14.44 -28.01 6.46
N ALA A 246 14.54 -26.69 6.52
CA ALA A 246 13.39 -25.82 6.70
C ALA A 246 12.79 -25.36 5.36
N ARG A 247 11.51 -24.99 5.42
CA ARG A 247 10.77 -24.39 4.31
C ARG A 247 10.16 -23.08 4.78
N ARG A 248 9.82 -22.19 3.84
CA ARG A 248 9.24 -20.92 4.22
C ARG A 248 8.20 -20.41 3.22
N LYS A 249 7.26 -19.62 3.73
CA LYS A 249 6.30 -18.83 2.97
C LYS A 249 6.42 -17.36 3.39
N ALA A 250 5.93 -16.46 2.57
CA ALA A 250 5.90 -15.03 2.89
C ALA A 250 5.01 -14.73 4.09
N CYS A 251 5.44 -13.79 4.94
CA CYS A 251 4.59 -13.11 5.91
C CYS A 251 3.92 -11.89 5.28
N TRP A 252 2.69 -11.56 5.76
CA TRP A 252 1.86 -10.52 5.21
C TRP A 252 1.14 -9.73 6.30
N ASN A 253 0.81 -8.47 6.00
CA ASN A 253 -0.10 -7.57 6.72
C ASN A 253 -0.11 -7.78 8.24
N PRO A 254 0.89 -7.30 8.97
CA PRO A 254 0.85 -7.31 10.43
C PRO A 254 -0.24 -6.36 10.94
N VAL A 255 -0.82 -6.70 12.08
CA VAL A 255 -1.71 -5.84 12.83
C VAL A 255 -1.36 -5.92 14.31
N LEU A 256 -0.89 -4.83 14.87
CA LEU A 256 -0.66 -4.67 16.29
C LEU A 256 -1.97 -4.35 17.00
N PHE A 257 -2.19 -4.98 18.14
CA PHE A 257 -3.35 -4.73 18.98
C PHE A 257 -3.05 -5.02 20.44
N GLN A 258 -3.44 -4.09 21.32
CA GLN A 258 -3.38 -4.27 22.76
C GLN A 258 -4.77 -4.05 23.35
N ILE A 259 -5.25 -4.99 24.13
CA ILE A 259 -6.49 -4.83 24.87
C ILE A 259 -6.28 -3.73 25.92
N PRO A 260 -7.17 -2.72 26.00
CA PRO A 260 -7.06 -1.67 27.01
C PRO A 260 -6.96 -2.24 28.42
N GLY A 261 -5.93 -1.82 29.16
CA GLY A 261 -5.65 -2.28 30.53
C GLY A 261 -4.83 -3.56 30.62
N GLU A 262 -4.60 -4.29 29.53
CA GLU A 262 -3.72 -5.47 29.54
C GLU A 262 -2.28 -5.09 29.21
N LYS A 263 -1.32 -5.90 29.70
CA LYS A 263 0.10 -5.72 29.39
C LYS A 263 0.49 -6.36 28.05
N GLU A 264 -0.24 -7.39 27.66
CA GLU A 264 0.07 -8.19 26.48
C GLU A 264 -0.23 -7.42 25.19
N LEU A 265 0.77 -7.29 24.36
CA LEU A 265 0.66 -6.75 22.99
C LEU A 265 0.58 -7.94 22.02
N MET A 266 -0.48 -8.00 21.23
CA MET A 266 -0.69 -8.99 20.19
C MET A 266 -0.23 -8.48 18.84
N LEU A 267 0.43 -9.32 18.07
CA LEU A 267 0.81 -9.05 16.67
C LEU A 267 0.21 -10.16 15.81
N PHE A 268 -0.87 -9.82 15.12
CA PHE A 268 -1.50 -10.69 14.13
C PHE A 268 -0.82 -10.53 12.78
N PHE A 269 -0.69 -11.61 12.03
CA PHE A 269 -0.15 -11.58 10.67
C PHE A 269 -0.62 -12.81 9.88
N LYS A 270 -0.30 -12.86 8.61
CA LYS A 270 -0.66 -13.97 7.72
C LYS A 270 0.59 -14.62 7.18
N ILE A 271 0.53 -15.92 6.94
CA ILE A 271 1.56 -16.67 6.23
C ILE A 271 0.91 -17.36 5.04
N GLY A 272 1.51 -17.21 3.87
CA GLY A 272 1.03 -17.83 2.63
C GLY A 272 1.85 -17.42 1.42
N SER A 273 1.78 -18.20 0.35
CA SER A 273 2.46 -17.88 -0.92
C SER A 273 1.67 -16.85 -1.73
N ASN A 274 0.36 -16.77 -1.51
CA ASN A 274 -0.57 -15.85 -2.17
C ASN A 274 -1.70 -15.47 -1.23
N VAL A 275 -2.41 -14.41 -1.56
CA VAL A 275 -3.59 -13.95 -0.81
C VAL A 275 -4.73 -14.98 -0.70
N GLY A 276 -4.73 -15.98 -1.55
CA GLY A 276 -5.75 -17.05 -1.56
C GLY A 276 -5.43 -18.23 -0.66
N ASP A 277 -4.19 -18.37 -0.19
CA ASP A 277 -3.71 -19.48 0.68
C ASP A 277 -3.22 -18.98 2.05
N TRP A 278 -3.63 -17.77 2.45
CA TRP A 278 -3.29 -17.23 3.75
C TRP A 278 -3.84 -18.06 4.90
N THR A 279 -3.01 -18.26 5.90
CA THR A 279 -3.38 -18.71 7.24
C THR A 279 -3.14 -17.59 8.23
N GLY A 280 -3.98 -17.48 9.26
CA GLY A 280 -3.88 -16.49 10.32
C GLY A 280 -2.93 -16.94 11.43
N TRP A 281 -2.12 -16.00 11.93
CA TRP A 281 -1.14 -16.24 12.98
C TRP A 281 -1.12 -15.08 13.97
N VAL A 282 -0.71 -15.38 15.20
CA VAL A 282 -0.49 -14.38 16.24
C VAL A 282 0.81 -14.69 16.99
N THR A 283 1.53 -13.63 17.37
CA THR A 283 2.60 -13.68 18.37
C THR A 283 2.36 -12.60 19.40
N ARG A 284 2.92 -12.74 20.60
CA ARG A 284 2.62 -11.91 21.76
C ARG A 284 3.88 -11.38 22.40
N SER A 285 3.80 -10.17 22.95
CA SER A 285 4.85 -9.52 23.70
C SER A 285 4.32 -9.02 25.04
N VAL A 286 5.08 -9.19 26.11
CA VAL A 286 4.75 -8.67 27.44
C VAL A 286 5.72 -7.57 27.91
N ASP A 287 6.69 -7.23 27.07
CA ASP A 287 7.76 -6.27 27.32
C ASP A 287 7.75 -5.08 26.36
N GLY A 288 6.57 -4.79 25.79
CA GLY A 288 6.38 -3.64 24.90
C GLY A 288 6.95 -3.83 23.49
N GLY A 289 6.97 -5.06 22.98
CA GLY A 289 7.44 -5.38 21.64
C GLY A 289 8.96 -5.51 21.52
N VAL A 290 9.66 -5.69 22.65
CA VAL A 290 11.11 -5.99 22.67
C VAL A 290 11.36 -7.44 22.31
N THR A 291 10.62 -8.34 22.94
CA THR A 291 10.66 -9.77 22.63
C THR A 291 9.24 -10.25 22.30
N TRP A 292 9.17 -11.31 21.50
CA TRP A 292 7.93 -11.89 21.02
C TRP A 292 7.89 -13.37 21.34
N SER A 293 6.72 -13.92 21.66
CA SER A 293 6.53 -15.35 21.83
C SER A 293 6.76 -16.10 20.51
N HIS A 294 6.90 -17.41 20.57
CA HIS A 294 6.73 -18.23 19.37
C HIS A 294 5.33 -17.99 18.78
N ARG A 295 5.24 -17.90 17.45
CA ARG A 295 3.97 -17.68 16.76
C ARG A 295 3.01 -18.84 16.95
N GLU A 296 1.73 -18.53 17.08
CA GLU A 296 0.64 -19.49 17.23
C GLU A 296 -0.30 -19.39 16.02
N PRO A 297 -0.76 -20.51 15.44
CA PRO A 297 -1.78 -20.47 14.40
C PRO A 297 -3.13 -20.05 15.00
N LEU A 298 -3.88 -19.23 14.29
CA LEU A 298 -5.29 -19.01 14.59
C LEU A 298 -6.11 -20.25 14.16
N PRO A 299 -7.31 -20.45 14.72
CA PRO A 299 -8.17 -21.57 14.33
C PRO A 299 -8.42 -21.64 12.82
N GLU A 300 -8.69 -22.83 12.30
CA GLU A 300 -9.01 -22.99 10.89
C GLU A 300 -10.16 -22.08 10.45
N GLY A 301 -9.99 -21.41 9.31
CA GLY A 301 -10.95 -20.43 8.77
C GLY A 301 -10.89 -19.05 9.39
N ILE A 302 -10.09 -18.82 10.43
CA ILE A 302 -9.86 -17.53 11.05
C ILE A 302 -8.54 -16.94 10.55
N LEU A 303 -8.58 -15.70 10.04
CA LEU A 303 -7.41 -14.96 9.56
C LEU A 303 -6.93 -13.91 10.57
N GLY A 304 -7.74 -13.59 11.55
CA GLY A 304 -7.51 -12.42 12.42
C GLY A 304 -7.75 -11.11 11.67
N PRO A 305 -7.43 -9.97 12.30
CA PRO A 305 -7.54 -8.68 11.63
C PRO A 305 -6.65 -8.65 10.39
N ILE A 306 -7.24 -8.32 9.22
CA ILE A 306 -6.56 -8.54 7.95
C ILE A 306 -5.54 -7.45 7.62
N LYS A 307 -5.78 -6.21 8.04
CA LYS A 307 -4.92 -5.04 7.80
C LYS A 307 -5.12 -3.96 8.86
N ASN A 308 -6.35 -3.68 9.26
CA ASN A 308 -6.69 -2.60 10.16
C ASN A 308 -6.91 -3.14 11.58
N LYS A 309 -6.73 -2.27 12.56
CA LYS A 309 -6.79 -2.61 13.98
C LYS A 309 -8.17 -3.10 14.41
N PRO A 310 -8.25 -4.09 15.32
CA PRO A 310 -9.47 -4.45 16.03
C PRO A 310 -9.97 -3.32 16.93
N GLU A 311 -11.23 -3.44 17.32
CA GLU A 311 -11.81 -2.69 18.43
C GLU A 311 -12.08 -3.62 19.62
N TYR A 312 -11.90 -3.09 20.84
CA TYR A 312 -12.31 -3.77 22.08
C TYR A 312 -13.52 -3.10 22.67
N ILE A 313 -14.66 -3.80 22.64
CA ILE A 313 -15.94 -3.24 22.99
C ILE A 313 -16.71 -4.26 23.84
N ASN A 314 -17.19 -3.83 25.02
CA ASN A 314 -17.99 -4.67 25.91
C ASN A 314 -17.38 -6.02 26.22
N GLY A 315 -16.05 -6.08 26.40
CA GLY A 315 -15.34 -7.32 26.76
C GLY A 315 -14.94 -8.20 25.57
N ARG A 316 -15.26 -7.81 24.33
CA ARG A 316 -14.94 -8.59 23.12
C ARG A 316 -13.96 -7.88 22.20
N ILE A 317 -13.14 -8.64 21.52
CA ILE A 317 -12.33 -8.19 20.40
C ILE A 317 -13.17 -8.33 19.13
N ILE A 318 -13.34 -7.23 18.41
CA ILE A 318 -14.03 -7.17 17.11
C ILE A 318 -12.96 -6.92 16.07
N ALA A 319 -12.57 -7.94 15.32
CA ALA A 319 -11.47 -7.91 14.37
C ALA A 319 -11.98 -7.76 12.92
N PRO A 320 -11.58 -6.69 12.23
CA PRO A 320 -11.96 -6.49 10.84
C PRO A 320 -11.16 -7.42 9.92
N SER A 321 -11.84 -8.32 9.24
CA SER A 321 -11.23 -9.35 8.40
C SER A 321 -11.80 -9.36 6.99
N SER A 322 -11.18 -10.09 6.08
CA SER A 322 -11.66 -10.24 4.71
C SER A 322 -10.94 -11.36 3.97
N ARG A 323 -11.54 -11.82 2.88
CA ARG A 323 -10.93 -12.76 1.93
C ARG A 323 -10.57 -12.05 0.63
N GLU A 324 -9.31 -12.18 0.22
CA GLU A 324 -8.78 -11.54 -0.99
C GLU A 324 -8.66 -12.46 -2.20
N GLY A 325 -8.96 -13.73 -2.09
CA GLY A 325 -8.93 -14.72 -3.18
C GLY A 325 -10.07 -14.52 -4.21
N LYS A 326 -10.72 -15.59 -4.60
CA LYS A 326 -11.87 -15.53 -5.51
C LYS A 326 -13.03 -14.77 -4.85
N GLY A 327 -13.36 -13.59 -5.38
CA GLY A 327 -14.45 -12.76 -4.89
C GLY A 327 -14.12 -12.09 -3.55
N TRP A 328 -13.73 -10.85 -3.58
CA TRP A 328 -13.46 -10.04 -2.39
C TRP A 328 -14.69 -9.93 -1.51
N ARG A 329 -14.56 -10.28 -0.23
CA ARG A 329 -15.62 -10.18 0.77
C ARG A 329 -15.04 -9.76 2.11
N ALA A 330 -15.59 -8.71 2.70
CA ALA A 330 -15.34 -8.33 4.08
C ALA A 330 -16.18 -9.18 5.03
N TRP A 331 -15.65 -9.43 6.22
CA TRP A 331 -16.36 -10.00 7.37
C TRP A 331 -15.73 -9.54 8.67
N ILE A 332 -16.32 -9.93 9.78
CA ILE A 332 -15.80 -9.65 11.11
C ILE A 332 -15.51 -10.96 11.83
N GLU A 333 -14.40 -11.00 12.53
CA GLU A 333 -14.03 -12.08 13.43
C GLU A 333 -14.08 -11.59 14.87
N ILE A 334 -14.67 -12.36 15.77
CA ILE A 334 -14.97 -11.95 17.12
C ILE A 334 -14.37 -12.94 18.11
N SER A 335 -13.76 -12.41 19.16
CA SER A 335 -13.33 -13.16 20.34
C SER A 335 -13.95 -12.56 21.60
N ASP A 336 -14.66 -13.38 22.37
CA ASP A 336 -15.29 -13.01 23.63
C ASP A 336 -14.42 -13.36 24.87
N ASP A 337 -13.22 -13.91 24.64
CA ASP A 337 -12.31 -14.44 25.67
C ASP A 337 -10.86 -13.95 25.51
N LYS A 338 -10.68 -12.70 25.03
CA LYS A 338 -9.39 -12.03 24.85
C LYS A 338 -8.48 -12.71 23.82
N GLY A 339 -9.05 -13.28 22.77
CA GLY A 339 -8.30 -13.86 21.65
C GLY A 339 -7.94 -15.32 21.82
N LYS A 340 -8.54 -16.04 22.77
CA LYS A 340 -8.32 -17.48 22.94
C LYS A 340 -9.15 -18.29 21.96
N THR A 341 -10.42 -17.93 21.80
CA THR A 341 -11.32 -18.54 20.82
C THR A 341 -11.89 -17.48 19.87
N TRP A 342 -12.26 -17.89 18.67
CA TRP A 342 -12.70 -17.00 17.63
C TRP A 342 -13.91 -17.56 16.87
N ARG A 343 -14.79 -16.68 16.45
CA ARG A 343 -15.88 -16.96 15.52
C ARG A 343 -15.92 -15.92 14.41
N SER A 344 -16.45 -16.27 13.26
CA SER A 344 -16.62 -15.36 12.11
C SER A 344 -18.09 -15.09 11.86
N THR A 345 -18.42 -13.86 11.46
CA THR A 345 -19.77 -13.53 10.96
C THR A 345 -20.07 -14.16 9.60
N GLY A 346 -19.04 -14.67 8.92
CA GLY A 346 -19.12 -15.01 7.51
C GLY A 346 -19.09 -13.75 6.63
N ALA A 347 -19.12 -13.96 5.32
CA ALA A 347 -19.06 -12.86 4.34
C ALA A 347 -20.29 -11.94 4.50
N LEU A 348 -20.03 -10.65 4.61
CA LEU A 348 -21.10 -9.65 4.74
C LEU A 348 -21.97 -9.61 3.47
N PRO A 349 -23.29 -9.41 3.59
CA PRO A 349 -24.15 -9.18 2.44
C PRO A 349 -23.65 -7.98 1.62
N ALA A 350 -23.68 -8.07 0.30
CA ALA A 350 -23.24 -6.98 -0.56
C ALA A 350 -24.33 -6.66 -1.57
N ASP A 351 -24.62 -5.36 -1.75
CA ASP A 351 -25.52 -4.90 -2.79
C ASP A 351 -24.92 -5.19 -4.17
N SER A 352 -25.79 -5.39 -5.14
CA SER A 352 -25.39 -5.54 -6.53
C SER A 352 -25.45 -4.19 -7.24
N LEU A 353 -24.43 -3.93 -8.06
CA LEU A 353 -24.37 -2.75 -8.92
C LEU A 353 -24.71 -3.14 -10.36
N VAL A 354 -25.51 -2.30 -11.01
CA VAL A 354 -25.71 -2.39 -12.46
C VAL A 354 -24.55 -1.69 -13.15
N ARG A 355 -23.85 -2.39 -14.04
CA ARG A 355 -22.80 -1.78 -14.85
C ARG A 355 -23.34 -0.65 -15.72
N THR A 356 -22.49 0.29 -16.10
CA THR A 356 -22.84 1.48 -16.91
C THR A 356 -23.51 1.14 -18.24
N ASN A 357 -23.34 -0.10 -18.76
CA ASN A 357 -24.03 -0.59 -19.95
C ASN A 357 -25.39 -1.22 -19.64
N GLY A 358 -25.81 -1.26 -18.38
CA GLY A 358 -27.10 -1.79 -17.92
C GLY A 358 -27.29 -3.30 -18.09
N LYS A 359 -26.25 -4.05 -18.49
CA LYS A 359 -26.38 -5.47 -18.83
C LYS A 359 -25.94 -6.44 -17.76
N GLU A 360 -25.12 -6.01 -16.80
CA GLU A 360 -24.54 -6.89 -15.80
C GLU A 360 -24.72 -6.33 -14.40
N ILE A 361 -25.01 -7.19 -13.45
CA ILE A 361 -25.08 -6.90 -12.02
C ILE A 361 -23.79 -7.39 -11.39
N GLU A 362 -23.06 -6.51 -10.72
CA GLU A 362 -21.83 -6.81 -9.99
C GLU A 362 -22.01 -6.61 -8.49
N PRO A 363 -21.52 -7.55 -7.68
CA PRO A 363 -21.47 -7.32 -6.24
C PRO A 363 -20.44 -6.23 -5.91
N ILE A 364 -20.59 -5.60 -4.74
CA ILE A 364 -19.58 -4.75 -4.17
C ILE A 364 -18.45 -5.63 -3.65
N TYR A 365 -17.29 -5.56 -4.32
CA TYR A 365 -16.07 -6.25 -3.93
C TYR A 365 -15.31 -5.45 -2.86
N SER A 366 -15.48 -5.81 -1.59
CA SER A 366 -14.92 -5.08 -0.45
C SER A 366 -14.00 -5.93 0.41
N ILE A 367 -12.91 -5.33 0.90
CA ILE A 367 -11.94 -5.95 1.81
C ILE A 367 -11.37 -4.92 2.78
N GLN A 368 -10.61 -5.42 3.75
CA GLN A 368 -9.77 -4.61 4.67
C GLN A 368 -10.58 -3.54 5.40
N PRO A 369 -11.66 -3.91 6.12
CA PRO A 369 -12.48 -2.94 6.83
C PRO A 369 -11.70 -2.23 7.94
N SER A 370 -12.03 -0.94 8.19
CA SER A 370 -11.73 -0.20 9.42
C SER A 370 -13.01 -0.03 10.22
N ILE A 371 -12.98 -0.12 11.53
CA ILE A 371 -14.14 0.00 12.40
C ILE A 371 -14.21 1.39 12.99
N LEU A 372 -15.38 2.03 12.93
CA LEU A 372 -15.73 3.28 13.59
C LEU A 372 -16.83 3.03 14.64
N ARG A 373 -16.78 3.80 15.72
CA ARG A 373 -17.80 3.82 16.77
C ARG A 373 -18.66 5.08 16.60
N LEU A 374 -19.91 4.91 16.22
CA LEU A 374 -20.82 6.03 16.03
C LEU A 374 -21.39 6.55 17.36
N ALA A 375 -21.80 7.82 17.40
CA ALA A 375 -22.34 8.47 18.59
C ALA A 375 -23.65 7.81 19.07
N ASP A 376 -24.39 7.15 18.21
CA ASP A 376 -25.63 6.42 18.53
C ASP A 376 -25.37 4.98 19.04
N GLY A 377 -24.11 4.59 19.24
CA GLY A 377 -23.70 3.28 19.73
C GLY A 377 -23.55 2.20 18.68
N ARG A 378 -23.90 2.47 17.42
CA ARG A 378 -23.64 1.55 16.31
C ARG A 378 -22.15 1.50 15.96
N LEU A 379 -21.76 0.40 15.34
CA LEU A 379 -20.50 0.28 14.67
C LEU A 379 -20.68 0.50 13.18
N GLN A 380 -19.69 1.11 12.55
CA GLN A 380 -19.59 1.27 11.09
C GLN A 380 -18.28 0.70 10.62
N ILE A 381 -18.26 0.07 9.45
CA ILE A 381 -17.00 -0.27 8.78
C ILE A 381 -16.85 0.54 7.49
N LEU A 382 -15.58 0.88 7.20
CA LEU A 382 -15.17 1.46 5.92
C LEU A 382 -14.24 0.48 5.23
N CYS A 383 -14.54 0.12 3.99
CA CYS A 383 -13.82 -0.91 3.24
C CYS A 383 -13.19 -0.37 1.95
N ARG A 384 -12.00 -0.87 1.64
CA ARG A 384 -11.41 -0.79 0.31
C ARG A 384 -12.26 -1.57 -0.69
N THR A 385 -12.39 -1.06 -1.92
CA THR A 385 -13.18 -1.73 -2.98
C THR A 385 -12.47 -1.82 -4.33
N ARG A 386 -13.09 -2.55 -5.24
CA ARG A 386 -12.83 -2.49 -6.69
C ARG A 386 -13.85 -1.64 -7.43
N ASN A 387 -14.75 -0.97 -6.71
CA ASN A 387 -15.90 -0.25 -7.24
C ASN A 387 -15.68 1.27 -7.25
N ALA A 388 -14.43 1.74 -7.26
CA ALA A 388 -13.99 3.14 -7.33
C ALA A 388 -14.33 4.01 -6.09
N LYS A 389 -15.20 3.56 -5.21
CA LYS A 389 -15.65 4.24 -3.99
C LYS A 389 -15.40 3.38 -2.77
N ILE A 390 -15.31 3.99 -1.59
CA ILE A 390 -15.28 3.27 -0.31
C ILE A 390 -16.64 2.63 -0.06
N ALA A 391 -16.63 1.40 0.47
CA ALA A 391 -17.84 0.74 0.92
C ALA A 391 -18.00 0.82 2.44
N THR A 392 -19.26 0.75 2.89
CA THR A 392 -19.65 0.82 4.29
C THR A 392 -20.70 -0.22 4.64
N SER A 393 -20.76 -0.59 5.92
CA SER A 393 -21.80 -1.41 6.52
C SER A 393 -21.93 -1.06 8.02
N PHE A 394 -23.05 -1.36 8.64
CA PHE A 394 -23.38 -0.97 10.01
C PHE A 394 -23.80 -2.17 10.85
N SER A 395 -23.44 -2.13 12.14
CA SER A 395 -23.89 -3.09 13.15
C SER A 395 -24.51 -2.37 14.33
N SER A 396 -25.63 -2.89 14.83
CA SER A 396 -26.35 -2.38 16.01
C SER A 396 -26.27 -3.33 17.22
N ASP A 397 -25.55 -4.44 17.10
CA ASP A 397 -25.47 -5.54 18.08
C ASP A 397 -24.03 -5.90 18.47
N ASN A 398 -23.15 -4.91 18.55
CA ASN A 398 -21.73 -5.06 18.88
C ASN A 398 -20.97 -5.99 17.91
N GLY A 399 -21.29 -5.93 16.61
CA GLY A 399 -20.56 -6.60 15.56
C GLY A 399 -21.06 -8.01 15.22
N ASP A 400 -22.12 -8.51 15.84
CA ASP A 400 -22.66 -9.84 15.57
C ASP A 400 -23.33 -9.92 14.20
N THR A 401 -24.12 -8.91 13.82
CA THR A 401 -24.73 -8.81 12.50
C THR A 401 -24.45 -7.45 11.85
N TRP A 402 -24.48 -7.43 10.53
CA TRP A 402 -24.12 -6.27 9.73
C TRP A 402 -25.14 -6.04 8.61
N SER A 403 -25.42 -4.77 8.34
CA SER A 403 -26.25 -4.38 7.20
C SER A 403 -25.59 -4.78 5.86
N PRO A 404 -26.35 -4.85 4.76
CA PRO A 404 -25.74 -4.96 3.45
C PRO A 404 -24.68 -3.90 3.21
N VAL A 405 -23.59 -4.31 2.53
CA VAL A 405 -22.50 -3.40 2.17
C VAL A 405 -22.96 -2.47 1.04
N THR A 406 -22.81 -1.17 1.23
CA THR A 406 -23.15 -0.12 0.27
C THR A 406 -21.94 0.77 -0.02
N LEU A 407 -21.99 1.59 -1.09
CA LEU A 407 -20.95 2.57 -1.39
C LEU A 407 -21.27 3.94 -0.78
N ILE A 408 -20.23 4.67 -0.37
CA ILE A 408 -20.32 6.08 0.02
C ILE A 408 -19.56 6.95 -0.99
N ASP A 409 -19.85 8.25 -1.00
CA ASP A 409 -19.23 9.18 -1.96
C ASP A 409 -17.82 9.62 -1.50
N VAL A 410 -16.94 8.64 -1.30
CA VAL A 410 -15.51 8.82 -1.04
C VAL A 410 -14.74 7.99 -2.04
N PRO A 411 -13.81 8.56 -2.81
CA PRO A 411 -13.06 7.82 -3.82
C PRO A 411 -12.20 6.72 -3.22
N ASN A 412 -12.04 5.64 -3.97
CA ASN A 412 -11.08 4.58 -3.67
C ASN A 412 -10.38 4.08 -4.93
N ASN A 413 -9.08 4.13 -4.91
CA ASN A 413 -8.21 3.73 -6.02
C ASN A 413 -7.84 2.23 -5.99
N ASN A 414 -8.61 1.41 -5.28
CA ASN A 414 -8.24 0.03 -5.00
C ASN A 414 -6.93 -0.08 -4.17
N SER A 415 -6.80 0.75 -3.15
CA SER A 415 -5.73 0.69 -2.13
C SER A 415 -6.31 0.61 -0.73
N GLY A 416 -5.54 0.02 0.20
CA GLY A 416 -5.93 -0.06 1.61
C GLY A 416 -6.03 1.33 2.24
N THR A 417 -7.03 1.49 3.09
CA THR A 417 -7.30 2.70 3.90
C THR A 417 -7.24 2.34 5.38
N ASP A 418 -7.22 3.31 6.27
CA ASP A 418 -7.52 3.12 7.69
C ASP A 418 -8.26 4.32 8.26
N ALA A 419 -9.10 4.06 9.25
CA ALA A 419 -9.89 5.07 9.92
C ALA A 419 -9.90 4.87 11.44
N VAL A 420 -10.21 5.95 12.17
CA VAL A 420 -10.31 5.95 13.63
C VAL A 420 -11.41 6.91 14.08
N THR A 421 -12.12 6.56 15.14
CA THR A 421 -13.00 7.48 15.88
C THR A 421 -12.21 8.17 16.98
N LEU A 422 -12.23 9.49 16.98
CA LEU A 422 -11.54 10.33 17.97
C LEU A 422 -12.30 10.39 19.29
N ALA A 423 -11.62 10.78 20.34
CA ALA A 423 -12.20 10.98 21.67
C ALA A 423 -13.33 12.04 21.70
N ASP A 424 -13.32 13.00 20.76
CA ASP A 424 -14.37 14.03 20.61
C ASP A 424 -15.55 13.58 19.74
N GLY A 425 -15.53 12.34 19.25
CA GLY A 425 -16.60 11.75 18.43
C GLY A 425 -16.44 11.96 16.91
N ARG A 426 -15.50 12.78 16.46
CA ARG A 426 -15.18 12.88 15.04
C ARG A 426 -14.53 11.60 14.53
N HIS A 427 -14.60 11.37 13.24
CA HIS A 427 -13.93 10.27 12.57
C HIS A 427 -12.85 10.79 11.64
N VAL A 428 -11.72 10.11 11.57
CA VAL A 428 -10.62 10.43 10.66
C VAL A 428 -10.33 9.24 9.76
N LEU A 429 -10.17 9.50 8.48
CA LEU A 429 -9.84 8.53 7.43
C LEU A 429 -8.55 8.94 6.75
N ILE A 430 -7.61 7.99 6.59
CA ILE A 430 -6.45 8.14 5.70
C ILE A 430 -6.63 7.23 4.49
N TYR A 431 -6.53 7.80 3.31
CA TYR A 431 -6.81 7.13 2.06
C TYR A 431 -6.07 7.77 0.88
N ASN A 432 -6.01 7.07 -0.25
CA ASN A 432 -5.60 7.71 -1.49
C ASN A 432 -6.82 8.39 -2.11
N ASP A 433 -6.80 9.72 -2.15
CA ASP A 433 -7.87 10.54 -2.72
C ASP A 433 -7.80 10.52 -4.24
N PHE A 434 -8.13 9.36 -4.79
CA PHE A 434 -8.14 9.10 -6.23
C PHE A 434 -9.21 8.06 -6.58
N GLU A 435 -10.06 8.40 -7.50
CA GLU A 435 -11.07 7.50 -8.04
C GLU A 435 -10.50 6.71 -9.23
N THR A 436 -10.65 5.38 -9.22
CA THR A 436 -10.25 4.56 -10.36
C THR A 436 -11.11 4.87 -11.59
N LEU A 437 -10.47 5.02 -12.74
CA LEU A 437 -11.17 5.17 -14.00
C LEU A 437 -11.93 3.88 -14.36
N PRO A 438 -13.10 3.99 -15.04
CA PRO A 438 -13.82 2.83 -15.52
C PRO A 438 -12.92 1.90 -16.35
N GLY A 439 -13.00 0.60 -16.04
CA GLY A 439 -12.20 -0.42 -16.74
C GLY A 439 -10.76 -0.58 -16.27
N THR A 440 -10.28 0.26 -15.33
CA THR A 440 -8.94 0.09 -14.73
C THR A 440 -9.04 -0.68 -13.41
N PRO A 441 -8.27 -1.75 -13.21
CA PRO A 441 -8.33 -2.56 -11.98
C PRO A 441 -7.69 -1.87 -10.77
N LYS A 442 -6.83 -0.88 -10.98
CA LYS A 442 -6.12 -0.15 -9.92
C LYS A 442 -5.86 1.29 -10.37
N GLY A 443 -6.08 2.24 -9.46
CA GLY A 443 -5.65 3.62 -9.63
C GLY A 443 -4.23 3.87 -9.11
N VAL A 444 -3.72 5.08 -9.38
CA VAL A 444 -2.47 5.56 -8.79
C VAL A 444 -2.61 5.69 -7.27
N ARG A 445 -1.50 5.49 -6.53
CA ARG A 445 -1.46 5.56 -5.06
C ARG A 445 -0.90 6.89 -4.58
N THR A 446 -1.43 7.96 -5.15
CA THR A 446 -1.16 9.37 -4.82
C THR A 446 -2.38 10.20 -5.24
N PRO A 447 -2.75 11.25 -4.49
CA PRO A 447 -2.23 11.66 -3.20
C PRO A 447 -2.57 10.69 -2.06
N LEU A 448 -1.91 10.82 -0.89
CA LEU A 448 -2.32 10.24 0.37
C LEU A 448 -2.87 11.35 1.24
N SER A 449 -4.16 11.28 1.53
CA SER A 449 -4.92 12.37 2.15
C SER A 449 -5.55 11.96 3.47
N VAL A 450 -5.87 12.96 4.30
CA VAL A 450 -6.59 12.83 5.56
C VAL A 450 -7.93 13.53 5.41
N ALA A 451 -9.01 12.81 5.67
CA ALA A 451 -10.35 13.36 5.71
C ALA A 451 -10.99 13.20 7.10
N VAL A 452 -11.88 14.12 7.42
CA VAL A 452 -12.63 14.16 8.69
C VAL A 452 -14.13 14.04 8.41
N SER A 453 -14.84 13.34 9.29
CA SER A 453 -16.29 13.22 9.26
C SER A 453 -16.87 13.32 10.66
N LYS A 454 -18.12 13.80 10.78
CA LYS A 454 -18.91 13.81 12.03
C LYS A 454 -19.88 12.65 12.11
N ASP A 455 -20.21 12.05 10.98
CA ASP A 455 -21.29 11.04 10.87
C ASP A 455 -20.85 9.73 10.18
N GLY A 456 -19.58 9.66 9.77
CA GLY A 456 -19.03 8.51 9.05
C GLY A 456 -19.47 8.39 7.58
N MET A 457 -20.33 9.30 7.11
CA MET A 457 -20.91 9.27 5.75
C MET A 457 -20.42 10.43 4.88
N HIS A 458 -20.34 11.63 5.44
CA HIS A 458 -19.89 12.84 4.77
C HIS A 458 -18.47 13.17 5.22
N TRP A 459 -17.54 13.19 4.28
CA TRP A 459 -16.10 13.33 4.53
C TRP A 459 -15.55 14.58 3.88
N GLU A 460 -14.79 15.36 4.63
CA GLU A 460 -14.07 16.53 4.19
C GLU A 460 -12.57 16.27 4.19
N ASN A 461 -11.90 16.48 3.05
CA ASN A 461 -10.45 16.37 2.96
C ASN A 461 -9.81 17.59 3.61
N VAL A 462 -9.03 17.38 4.67
CA VAL A 462 -8.48 18.48 5.50
C VAL A 462 -6.96 18.62 5.38
N LEU A 463 -6.26 17.56 4.93
CA LEU A 463 -4.81 17.54 4.89
C LEU A 463 -4.30 16.55 3.86
N THR A 464 -3.17 16.86 3.23
CA THR A 464 -2.44 15.96 2.33
C THR A 464 -1.11 15.57 2.97
N LEU A 465 -0.93 14.27 3.21
CA LEU A 465 0.33 13.72 3.73
C LEU A 465 1.40 13.68 2.64
N GLU A 466 1.04 13.21 1.47
CA GLU A 466 1.95 13.01 0.34
C GLU A 466 1.21 13.25 -0.98
N ASN A 467 1.86 13.91 -1.93
CA ASN A 467 1.24 14.23 -3.23
C ASN A 467 2.23 14.26 -4.40
N SER A 468 3.22 13.38 -4.45
CA SER A 468 4.08 13.32 -5.64
C SER A 468 3.46 12.45 -6.73
N PRO A 469 3.19 12.98 -7.94
CA PRO A 469 2.60 12.23 -9.04
C PRO A 469 3.52 11.15 -9.62
N VAL A 470 4.80 11.18 -9.28
CA VAL A 470 5.82 10.21 -9.72
C VAL A 470 6.18 9.18 -8.64
N SER A 471 5.38 9.11 -7.57
CA SER A 471 5.63 8.21 -6.46
C SER A 471 4.34 7.49 -6.02
N GLN A 472 4.44 6.62 -5.03
CA GLN A 472 3.30 5.94 -4.44
C GLN A 472 3.37 5.93 -2.91
N TYR A 473 2.20 6.09 -2.29
CA TYR A 473 2.00 6.11 -0.86
C TYR A 473 0.76 5.30 -0.53
N SER A 474 0.83 4.37 0.40
CA SER A 474 -0.29 3.44 0.57
C SER A 474 -0.29 2.71 1.90
N TYR A 475 -1.38 2.03 2.17
CA TYR A 475 -1.58 1.17 3.34
C TYR A 475 -1.31 1.91 4.65
N PRO A 476 -1.99 3.04 4.89
CA PRO A 476 -1.87 3.77 6.14
C PRO A 476 -2.43 2.96 7.30
N SER A 477 -1.93 3.22 8.50
CA SER A 477 -2.55 2.87 9.77
C SER A 477 -2.54 4.10 10.65
N ILE A 478 -3.63 4.37 11.35
CA ILE A 478 -3.82 5.57 12.17
C ILE A 478 -4.37 5.23 13.56
N ILE A 479 -3.86 5.91 14.56
CA ILE A 479 -4.39 5.92 15.93
C ILE A 479 -4.47 7.34 16.45
N GLN A 480 -5.31 7.59 17.45
CA GLN A 480 -5.22 8.77 18.32
C GLN A 480 -4.38 8.41 19.55
N GLY A 481 -3.30 9.15 19.78
CA GLY A 481 -2.44 9.01 20.95
C GLY A 481 -3.09 9.60 22.22
N LYS A 482 -2.53 9.28 23.37
CA LYS A 482 -2.96 9.81 24.68
C LYS A 482 -2.77 11.32 24.82
N ASP A 483 -1.90 11.89 24.02
CA ASP A 483 -1.68 13.33 23.90
C ASP A 483 -2.75 14.03 23.03
N GLY A 484 -3.72 13.27 22.52
CA GLY A 484 -4.78 13.74 21.63
C GLY A 484 -4.36 13.87 20.18
N LYS A 485 -3.07 13.72 19.85
CA LYS A 485 -2.57 13.79 18.47
C LYS A 485 -2.86 12.50 17.71
N LEU A 486 -2.83 12.60 16.39
CA LEU A 486 -2.96 11.44 15.53
C LEU A 486 -1.56 10.96 15.13
N HIS A 487 -1.35 9.66 15.26
CA HIS A 487 -0.15 9.00 14.78
C HIS A 487 -0.50 8.13 13.59
N ALA A 488 0.09 8.41 12.45
CA ALA A 488 -0.12 7.65 11.22
C ALA A 488 1.19 7.04 10.74
N VAL A 489 1.16 5.77 10.36
CA VAL A 489 2.27 5.13 9.63
C VAL A 489 1.77 4.65 8.27
N TYR A 490 2.61 4.74 7.26
CA TYR A 490 2.26 4.34 5.90
C TYR A 490 3.47 3.92 5.08
N THR A 491 3.23 3.13 4.06
CA THR A 491 4.24 2.72 3.09
C THR A 491 4.60 3.88 2.16
N TRP A 492 5.87 4.24 2.16
CA TRP A 492 6.46 5.24 1.28
C TRP A 492 7.27 4.53 0.19
N ARG A 493 6.82 4.61 -1.07
CA ARG A 493 7.47 4.03 -2.27
C ARG A 493 7.76 2.52 -2.20
N ARG A 494 7.14 1.76 -1.32
CA ARG A 494 7.51 0.37 -1.03
C ARG A 494 8.91 0.18 -0.41
N GLN A 495 9.65 1.21 -0.19
CA GLN A 495 11.04 1.19 0.27
C GLN A 495 11.18 1.44 1.77
N ARG A 496 10.34 2.31 2.32
CA ARG A 496 10.38 2.71 3.73
C ARG A 496 8.98 2.83 4.32
N ILE A 497 8.94 2.83 5.63
CA ILE A 497 7.74 3.19 6.39
C ILE A 497 7.93 4.60 6.95
N LYS A 498 6.93 5.44 6.80
CA LYS A 498 6.92 6.81 7.28
C LYS A 498 5.94 6.96 8.43
N HIS A 499 6.28 7.78 9.41
CA HIS A 499 5.46 8.16 10.55
C HIS A 499 5.14 9.65 10.48
N ALA A 500 3.88 9.99 10.63
CA ALA A 500 3.42 11.37 10.75
C ALA A 500 2.66 11.56 12.06
N VAL A 501 2.92 12.68 12.74
CA VAL A 501 2.11 13.16 13.87
C VAL A 501 1.29 14.34 13.39
N ILE A 502 -0.03 14.27 13.60
CA ILE A 502 -0.99 15.23 13.05
C ILE A 502 -1.83 15.82 14.18
N ASP A 503 -2.03 17.13 14.14
CA ASP A 503 -2.93 17.91 14.98
C ASP A 503 -4.05 18.52 14.11
N LEU A 504 -5.33 18.14 14.34
CA LEU A 504 -6.50 18.55 13.53
C LEU A 504 -7.42 19.49 14.27
#